data_4d1ea71482ba5f741e0bb8535e4e4ab5
#
_entry.id   4d1ea71482ba5f741e0bb8535e4e4ab5
#
_cell.length_a   1.000
_cell.length_b   1.000
_cell.length_c   1.000
_cell.angle_alpha   90.00
_cell.angle_beta   90.00
_cell.angle_gamma   90.00
#
_symmetry.space_group_name_H-M   'P 1'
#
loop_
_entity.id
_entity.type
_entity.pdbx_description
1 polymer ?
#
loop_
_entity_poly.entity_id
_entity_poly.type
_entity_poly.pdbx_seq_one_letter_code
_entity_poly.pdbx_strand_id
1 'polypeptide(L)'
;MKKITVVVVDDSALIRKLLSEIINSHPDMEAVGAAPDPLVAREMIRSLNPDVLTLDVEMPKMDGLEFLERLMRLRPMPVVMVSSLTERGSDATLRALELGAIDYVSKPK
;
A
#
# COMPACT_ATOMS: atom_id res chain seq x y z
N MET A 1 -12.66 8.67 -19.17
CA MET A 1 -11.58 9.09 -18.27
C MET A 1 -10.85 7.89 -17.71
N LYS A 2 -9.53 7.93 -17.69
CA LYS A 2 -8.74 6.83 -17.18
C LYS A 2 -8.84 6.76 -15.67
N LYS A 3 -9.13 5.58 -15.12
CA LYS A 3 -9.19 5.38 -13.69
C LYS A 3 -7.79 5.37 -13.07
N ILE A 4 -7.71 5.80 -11.82
CA ILE A 4 -6.49 5.66 -11.03
C ILE A 4 -6.38 4.19 -10.62
N THR A 5 -5.27 3.56 -10.99
CA THR A 5 -5.07 2.13 -10.69
C THR A 5 -4.29 1.96 -9.39
N VAL A 6 -4.75 1.03 -8.56
CA VAL A 6 -4.19 0.80 -7.21
C VAL A 6 -3.83 -0.66 -7.04
N VAL A 7 -2.67 -0.94 -6.47
CA VAL A 7 -2.31 -2.27 -5.98
C VAL A 7 -2.34 -2.23 -4.46
N VAL A 8 -3.02 -3.21 -3.87
CA VAL A 8 -3.16 -3.34 -2.42
C VAL A 8 -2.16 -4.39 -1.91
N VAL A 9 -1.30 -4.00 -0.97
CA VAL A 9 -0.32 -4.91 -0.37
C VAL A 9 -0.61 -5.08 1.11
N ASP A 10 -1.00 -6.29 1.50
CA ASP A 10 -1.35 -6.61 2.88
C ASP A 10 -1.31 -8.13 3.06
N ASP A 11 -0.82 -8.63 4.19
CA ASP A 11 -0.75 -10.06 4.44
C ASP A 11 -2.12 -10.67 4.80
N SER A 12 -3.09 -9.83 5.19
CA SER A 12 -4.44 -10.28 5.52
C SER A 12 -5.33 -10.37 4.28
N ALA A 13 -5.84 -11.56 3.99
CA ALA A 13 -6.77 -11.74 2.87
C ALA A 13 -8.04 -10.91 3.05
N LEU A 14 -8.52 -10.80 4.29
CA LEU A 14 -9.71 -10.01 4.60
C LEU A 14 -9.47 -8.53 4.30
N ILE A 15 -8.34 -7.99 4.74
CA ILE A 15 -8.01 -6.58 4.51
C ILE A 15 -7.82 -6.31 3.02
N ARG A 16 -7.14 -7.22 2.29
CA ARG A 16 -7.01 -7.07 0.83
C ARG A 16 -8.37 -6.97 0.17
N LYS A 17 -9.30 -7.83 0.57
CA LYS A 17 -10.66 -7.82 0.01
C LYS A 17 -11.39 -6.52 0.35
N LEU A 18 -11.37 -6.12 1.62
CA LEU A 18 -12.06 -4.91 2.06
C LEU A 18 -11.52 -3.66 1.39
N LEU A 19 -10.20 -3.50 1.32
CA LEU A 19 -9.60 -2.34 0.68
C LEU A 19 -9.90 -2.32 -0.82
N SER A 20 -9.85 -3.48 -1.48
CA SER A 20 -10.18 -3.58 -2.90
C SER A 20 -11.64 -3.17 -3.16
N GLU A 21 -12.57 -3.62 -2.31
CA GLU A 21 -13.97 -3.24 -2.44
C GLU A 21 -14.18 -1.74 -2.23
N ILE A 22 -13.52 -1.17 -1.23
CA ILE A 22 -13.61 0.26 -0.96
C ILE A 22 -13.10 1.06 -2.16
N ILE A 23 -11.94 0.69 -2.69
CA ILE A 23 -11.35 1.36 -3.83
C ILE A 23 -12.26 1.24 -5.06
N ASN A 24 -12.76 0.04 -5.33
CA ASN A 24 -13.63 -0.20 -6.48
C ASN A 24 -15.00 0.45 -6.37
N SER A 25 -15.41 0.87 -5.15
CA SER A 25 -16.67 1.59 -4.96
C SER A 25 -16.60 3.02 -5.49
N HIS A 26 -15.42 3.54 -5.75
CA HIS A 26 -15.23 4.88 -6.32
C HIS A 26 -15.12 4.79 -7.83
N PRO A 27 -15.89 5.60 -8.58
CA PRO A 27 -15.92 5.48 -10.03
C PRO A 27 -14.63 5.86 -10.74
N ASP A 28 -13.76 6.59 -10.08
CA ASP A 28 -12.48 7.07 -10.64
C ASP A 28 -11.26 6.25 -10.21
N MET A 29 -11.48 5.16 -9.47
CA MET A 29 -10.39 4.29 -8.99
C MET A 29 -10.68 2.82 -9.27
N GLU A 30 -9.63 2.04 -9.39
CA GLU A 30 -9.73 0.59 -9.60
C GLU A 30 -8.59 -0.14 -8.91
N ALA A 31 -8.91 -1.15 -8.10
CA ALA A 31 -7.92 -2.05 -7.54
C ALA A 31 -7.56 -3.08 -8.61
N VAL A 32 -6.37 -2.98 -9.18
CA VAL A 32 -5.92 -3.84 -10.28
C VAL A 32 -5.15 -5.06 -9.81
N GLY A 33 -4.79 -5.11 -8.53
CA GLY A 33 -4.10 -6.25 -7.96
C GLY A 33 -4.06 -6.17 -6.46
N ALA A 34 -3.86 -7.32 -5.81
CA ALA A 34 -3.74 -7.41 -4.37
C ALA A 34 -2.66 -8.43 -4.04
N ALA A 35 -1.63 -8.01 -3.31
CA ALA A 35 -0.47 -8.83 -3.02
C ALA A 35 -0.39 -9.18 -1.54
N PRO A 36 -0.13 -10.46 -1.19
CA PRO A 36 -0.03 -10.88 0.21
C PRO A 36 1.34 -10.62 0.83
N ASP A 37 2.34 -10.29 0.02
CA ASP A 37 3.71 -10.10 0.50
C ASP A 37 4.52 -9.23 -0.46
N PRO A 38 5.71 -8.77 -0.04
CA PRO A 38 6.54 -7.89 -0.86
C PRO A 38 7.00 -8.48 -2.19
N LEU A 39 7.21 -9.78 -2.28
CA LEU A 39 7.67 -10.40 -3.53
C LEU A 39 6.59 -10.35 -4.59
N VAL A 40 5.37 -10.69 -4.22
CA VAL A 40 4.21 -10.60 -5.13
C VAL A 40 3.93 -9.15 -5.49
N ALA A 41 4.03 -8.25 -4.51
CA ALA A 41 3.83 -6.82 -4.75
C ALA A 41 4.81 -6.30 -5.79
N ARG A 42 6.07 -6.67 -5.67
CA ARG A 42 7.11 -6.25 -6.61
C ARG A 42 6.79 -6.69 -8.04
N GLU A 43 6.35 -7.92 -8.21
CA GLU A 43 5.96 -8.44 -9.52
C GLU A 43 4.74 -7.71 -10.08
N MET A 44 3.76 -7.44 -9.24
CA MET A 44 2.56 -6.71 -9.66
C MET A 44 2.87 -5.27 -10.05
N ILE A 45 3.75 -4.60 -9.30
CA ILE A 45 4.17 -3.23 -9.63
C ILE A 45 4.83 -3.21 -11.00
N ARG A 46 5.68 -4.19 -11.27
CA ARG A 46 6.38 -4.27 -12.55
C ARG A 46 5.41 -4.56 -13.70
N SER A 47 4.52 -5.53 -13.54
CA SER A 47 3.65 -5.98 -14.64
C SER A 47 2.42 -5.10 -14.83
N LEU A 48 1.86 -4.55 -13.77
CA LEU A 48 0.63 -3.77 -13.83
C LEU A 48 0.86 -2.26 -13.89
N ASN A 49 2.03 -1.81 -13.49
CA ASN A 49 2.40 -0.40 -13.47
C ASN A 49 1.31 0.49 -12.83
N PRO A 50 0.94 0.23 -11.56
CA PRO A 50 -0.15 0.96 -10.93
C PRO A 50 0.21 2.42 -10.66
N ASP A 51 -0.82 3.24 -10.51
CA ASP A 51 -0.64 4.66 -10.18
C ASP A 51 -0.35 4.88 -8.71
N VAL A 52 -0.92 4.03 -7.83
CA VAL A 52 -0.80 4.16 -6.37
C VAL A 52 -0.68 2.79 -5.74
N LEU A 53 0.05 2.73 -4.65
CA LEU A 53 0.19 1.51 -3.84
C LEU A 53 -0.39 1.79 -2.45
N THR A 54 -1.22 0.87 -1.92
CA THR A 54 -1.50 0.85 -0.48
C THR A 54 -0.60 -0.22 0.12
N LEU A 55 0.06 0.09 1.22
CA LEU A 55 1.10 -0.77 1.78
C LEU A 55 0.92 -0.95 3.28
N ASP A 56 0.76 -2.20 3.70
CA ASP A 56 0.70 -2.57 5.10
C ASP A 56 2.06 -2.36 5.75
N VAL A 57 2.07 -1.77 6.94
CA VAL A 57 3.31 -1.59 7.71
C VAL A 57 3.85 -2.94 8.19
N GLU A 58 2.97 -3.83 8.58
CA GLU A 58 3.34 -5.09 9.22
C GLU A 58 3.14 -6.28 8.29
N MET A 59 4.23 -6.79 7.74
CA MET A 59 4.22 -7.97 6.87
C MET A 59 5.29 -8.98 7.31
N PRO A 60 5.02 -10.30 7.19
CA PRO A 60 5.89 -11.32 7.81
C PRO A 60 7.31 -11.41 7.26
N LYS A 61 7.54 -11.25 5.99
CA LYS A 61 8.86 -11.47 5.39
C LYS A 61 9.72 -10.23 5.28
N MET A 62 9.08 -9.09 5.27
CA MET A 62 9.74 -7.78 5.18
C MET A 62 8.74 -6.76 5.68
N ASP A 63 9.11 -5.94 6.64
CA ASP A 63 8.15 -4.94 7.10
C ASP A 63 7.89 -3.88 6.03
N GLY A 64 6.73 -3.25 6.13
CA GLY A 64 6.29 -2.29 5.12
C GLY A 64 7.23 -1.09 4.99
N LEU A 65 7.86 -0.67 6.08
CA LEU A 65 8.78 0.46 6.04
C LEU A 65 10.04 0.14 5.26
N GLU A 66 10.58 -1.07 5.43
CA GLU A 66 11.73 -1.53 4.68
C GLU A 66 11.42 -1.62 3.18
N PHE A 67 10.26 -2.17 2.86
CA PHE A 67 9.81 -2.26 1.47
C PHE A 67 9.63 -0.86 0.87
N LEU A 68 9.03 0.06 1.61
CA LEU A 68 8.85 1.45 1.19
C LEU A 68 10.18 2.12 0.89
N GLU A 69 11.17 1.95 1.77
CA GLU A 69 12.50 2.53 1.57
C GLU A 69 13.12 2.06 0.26
N ARG A 70 13.06 0.75 0.00
CA ARG A 70 13.60 0.17 -1.22
C ARG A 70 12.86 0.65 -2.46
N LEU A 71 11.52 0.71 -2.37
CA LEU A 71 10.69 1.16 -3.48
C LEU A 71 10.99 2.61 -3.84
N MET A 72 11.08 3.50 -2.85
CA MET A 72 11.34 4.91 -3.08
C MET A 72 12.72 5.16 -3.65
N ARG A 73 13.67 4.28 -3.36
CA ARG A 73 15.03 4.38 -3.92
C ARG A 73 15.10 3.86 -5.35
N LEU A 74 14.39 2.77 -5.65
CA LEU A 74 14.51 2.08 -6.94
C LEU A 74 13.45 2.48 -7.96
N ARG A 75 12.23 2.73 -7.51
CA ARG A 75 11.11 3.10 -8.37
C ARG A 75 10.10 3.92 -7.59
N PRO A 76 10.39 5.22 -7.38
CA PRO A 76 9.47 6.07 -6.61
C PRO A 76 8.07 6.10 -7.22
N MET A 77 7.06 6.00 -6.35
CA MET A 77 5.66 6.10 -6.75
C MET A 77 4.82 6.50 -5.54
N PRO A 78 3.60 7.01 -5.76
CA PRO A 78 2.71 7.35 -4.63
C PRO A 78 2.36 6.11 -3.80
N VAL A 79 2.58 6.19 -2.50
CA VAL A 79 2.27 5.11 -1.55
C VAL A 79 1.48 5.67 -0.38
N VAL A 80 0.37 5.00 -0.04
CA VAL A 80 -0.40 5.26 1.17
C VAL A 80 -0.16 4.10 2.12
N MET A 81 0.36 4.40 3.31
CA MET A 81 0.58 3.37 4.32
C MET A 81 -0.73 3.05 5.02
N VAL A 82 -0.95 1.77 5.30
CA VAL A 82 -2.14 1.29 6.00
C VAL A 82 -1.69 0.43 7.17
N SER A 83 -2.23 0.67 8.36
CA SER A 83 -1.79 -0.05 9.55
C SER A 83 -2.90 -0.22 10.56
N SER A 84 -2.82 -1.29 11.34
CA SER A 84 -3.64 -1.46 12.54
C SER A 84 -3.15 -0.58 13.69
N LEU A 85 -1.90 -0.08 13.61
CA LEU A 85 -1.35 0.87 14.57
C LEU A 85 -1.89 2.25 14.22
N THR A 86 -2.85 2.72 14.99
CA THR A 86 -3.70 3.84 14.61
C THR A 86 -3.29 5.20 15.16
N GLU A 87 -2.22 5.30 15.95
CA GLU A 87 -1.86 6.57 16.55
C GLU A 87 -1.16 7.49 15.56
N ARG A 88 -1.78 8.64 15.30
CA ARG A 88 -1.14 9.70 14.56
C ARG A 88 0.08 10.18 15.33
N GLY A 89 1.19 10.33 14.64
CA GLY A 89 2.43 10.76 15.26
C GLY A 89 3.24 9.63 15.85
N SER A 90 2.82 8.37 15.66
CA SER A 90 3.66 7.24 16.04
C SER A 90 4.97 7.26 15.24
N ASP A 91 6.01 6.62 15.79
CA ASP A 91 7.31 6.55 15.11
C ASP A 91 7.17 5.94 13.72
N ALA A 92 6.31 4.92 13.56
CA ALA A 92 6.08 4.28 12.27
C ALA A 92 5.46 5.25 11.26
N THR A 93 4.48 6.04 11.70
CA THR A 93 3.84 7.05 10.85
C THR A 93 4.86 8.09 10.37
N LEU A 94 5.63 8.64 11.31
CA LEU A 94 6.63 9.65 10.97
C LEU A 94 7.69 9.08 10.05
N ARG A 95 8.15 7.87 10.33
CA ARG A 95 9.17 7.22 9.51
C ARG A 95 8.66 6.97 8.08
N ALA A 96 7.41 6.53 7.93
CA ALA A 96 6.82 6.32 6.61
C ALA A 96 6.79 7.60 5.79
N LEU A 97 6.38 8.70 6.41
CA LEU A 97 6.35 9.99 5.72
C LEU A 97 7.75 10.47 5.35
N GLU A 98 8.73 10.28 6.24
CA GLU A 98 10.13 10.60 5.94
C GLU A 98 10.68 9.79 4.77
N LEU A 99 10.26 8.53 4.65
CA LEU A 99 10.68 7.65 3.56
C LEU A 99 9.97 7.93 2.24
N GLY A 100 8.96 8.80 2.25
CA GLY A 100 8.33 9.26 1.02
C GLY A 100 6.87 8.85 0.82
N ALA A 101 6.24 8.18 1.79
CA ALA A 101 4.82 7.90 1.71
C ALA A 101 4.02 9.21 1.70
N ILE A 102 2.95 9.24 0.92
CA ILE A 102 2.15 10.47 0.80
C ILE A 102 1.11 10.60 1.91
N ASP A 103 0.74 9.49 2.54
CA ASP A 103 -0.24 9.51 3.62
C ASP A 103 -0.16 8.23 4.43
N TYR A 104 -0.89 8.20 5.53
CA TYR A 104 -0.93 7.09 6.47
C TYR A 104 -2.36 6.97 7.02
N VAL A 105 -2.97 5.80 6.85
CA VAL A 105 -4.36 5.58 7.27
C VAL A 105 -4.48 4.30 8.11
N SER A 106 -5.54 4.24 8.93
CA SER A 106 -5.85 3.06 9.73
C SER A 106 -6.54 2.01 8.88
N LYS A 107 -6.32 0.74 9.20
CA LYS A 107 -7.05 -0.35 8.56
C LYS A 107 -8.53 -0.25 8.86
N PRO A 108 -9.40 -0.66 7.92
CA PRO A 108 -10.84 -0.71 8.18
C PRO A 108 -11.12 -1.72 9.29
N LYS A 109 -12.11 -1.40 10.12
CA LYS A 109 -12.52 -2.26 11.23
C LYS A 109 -13.63 -3.19 10.84
#